data_4518f4130343ca6955cc5581e51fbb4b
#
_entry.id   4518f4130343ca6955cc5581e51fbb4b
#
_cell.length_a   1.000
_cell.length_b   1.000
_cell.length_c   1.000
_cell.angle_alpha   90.00
_cell.angle_beta   90.00
_cell.angle_gamma   90.00
#
_symmetry.space_group_name_H-M   'P 1'
#
loop_
_entity.id
_entity.type
_entity.pdbx_description
1 polymer ?
#
loop_
_entity_poly.entity_id
_entity_poly.type
_entity_poly.pdbx_seq_one_letter_code
_entity_poly.pdbx_strand_id
1 'polypeptide(L)'
;MMFVVYGVIIFLASGIGAFLGGGSGVIIKPLLTLLVDDTTEVINFISSVSVFAMSCSSTVKHLRAKTKVDFKTVLLISAGSILGGFAGKHIFDLFNRLLSDNLAMAYQAVLLACLLTVALWYVNKGKKSFHLKNPITILLGGVVLGILSSFLGIGGGPINIMFFLLFFSMSMKEATV
;
A
#
# COMPACT_ATOMS: atom_id res chain seq x y z
N MET A 1 6.79 -26.50 8.85
CA MET A 1 5.34 -26.38 8.91
C MET A 1 4.89 -24.90 8.78
N MET A 2 5.47 -23.95 9.48
CA MET A 2 5.14 -22.50 9.38
C MET A 2 5.26 -21.93 7.97
N PHE A 3 6.30 -22.23 7.21
CA PHE A 3 6.47 -21.73 5.83
C PHE A 3 5.31 -22.09 4.89
N VAL A 4 4.70 -23.27 5.10
CA VAL A 4 3.54 -23.68 4.31
C VAL A 4 2.31 -22.82 4.65
N VAL A 5 2.12 -22.51 5.95
CA VAL A 5 1.03 -21.65 6.41
C VAL A 5 1.18 -20.25 5.82
N TYR A 6 2.38 -19.65 5.88
CA TYR A 6 2.67 -18.37 5.23
C TYR A 6 2.37 -18.43 3.72
N GLY A 7 2.85 -19.46 3.03
CA GLY A 7 2.63 -19.62 1.60
C GLY A 7 1.15 -19.69 1.22
N VAL A 8 0.36 -20.45 1.98
CA VAL A 8 -1.09 -20.58 1.75
C VAL A 8 -1.81 -19.26 2.00
N ILE A 9 -1.52 -18.58 3.12
CA ILE A 9 -2.13 -17.28 3.46
C ILE A 9 -1.82 -16.26 2.37
N ILE A 10 -0.55 -16.13 1.99
CA ILE A 10 -0.12 -15.18 0.97
C ILE A 10 -0.78 -15.49 -0.37
N PHE A 11 -0.83 -16.76 -0.77
CA PHE A 11 -1.43 -17.17 -2.03
C PHE A 11 -2.93 -16.82 -2.09
N LEU A 12 -3.69 -17.19 -1.06
CA LEU A 12 -5.13 -16.89 -0.98
C LEU A 12 -5.39 -15.39 -0.91
N ALA A 13 -4.67 -14.67 -0.05
CA ALA A 13 -4.83 -13.24 0.11
C ALA A 13 -4.42 -12.46 -1.15
N SER A 14 -3.39 -12.91 -1.87
CA SER A 14 -2.97 -12.32 -3.14
C SER A 14 -4.02 -12.53 -4.23
N GLY A 15 -4.63 -13.72 -4.27
CA GLY A 15 -5.74 -14.01 -5.19
C GLY A 15 -6.93 -13.09 -4.93
N ILE A 16 -7.39 -13.01 -3.69
CA ILE A 16 -8.51 -12.13 -3.29
C ILE A 16 -8.15 -10.65 -3.55
N GLY A 17 -6.95 -10.22 -3.17
CA GLY A 17 -6.47 -8.86 -3.39
C GLY A 17 -6.41 -8.45 -4.87
N ALA A 18 -6.03 -9.39 -5.74
CA ALA A 18 -6.02 -9.19 -7.18
C ALA A 18 -7.44 -9.00 -7.75
N PHE A 19 -8.42 -9.76 -7.26
CA PHE A 19 -9.84 -9.61 -7.66
C PHE A 19 -10.43 -8.27 -7.18
N LEU A 20 -10.12 -7.86 -5.97
CA LEU A 20 -10.64 -6.62 -5.38
C LEU A 20 -9.94 -5.37 -5.94
N GLY A 21 -8.82 -5.51 -6.67
CA GLY A 21 -8.05 -4.37 -7.17
C GLY A 21 -7.40 -3.51 -6.07
N GLY A 22 -7.61 -3.83 -4.81
CA GLY A 22 -7.18 -3.04 -3.66
C GLY A 22 -5.79 -3.35 -3.11
N GLY A 23 -5.06 -4.28 -3.75
CA GLY A 23 -3.76 -4.74 -3.27
C GLY A 23 -3.85 -5.79 -2.16
N SER A 24 -3.05 -6.82 -2.28
CA SER A 24 -3.07 -7.96 -1.34
C SER A 24 -2.56 -7.61 0.06
N GLY A 25 -1.73 -6.58 0.20
CA GLY A 25 -1.09 -6.22 1.48
C GLY A 25 -2.08 -5.88 2.59
N VAL A 26 -3.22 -5.29 2.24
CA VAL A 26 -4.30 -4.98 3.21
C VAL A 26 -4.93 -6.24 3.79
N ILE A 27 -4.94 -7.33 3.04
CA ILE A 27 -5.50 -8.62 3.47
C ILE A 27 -4.44 -9.48 4.13
N ILE A 28 -3.21 -9.52 3.54
CA ILE A 28 -2.10 -10.34 4.04
C ILE A 28 -1.75 -9.96 5.48
N LYS A 29 -1.58 -8.66 5.76
CA LYS A 29 -1.14 -8.22 7.08
C LYS A 29 -2.10 -8.59 8.21
N PRO A 30 -3.40 -8.25 8.18
CA PRO A 30 -4.33 -8.67 9.23
C PRO A 30 -4.44 -10.18 9.37
N LEU A 31 -4.42 -10.93 8.26
CA LEU A 31 -4.47 -12.39 8.33
C LEU A 31 -3.21 -12.98 9.00
N LEU A 32 -2.03 -12.46 8.68
CA LEU A 32 -0.80 -12.90 9.34
C LEU A 32 -0.82 -12.53 10.83
N THR A 33 -1.24 -11.32 11.18
CA THR A 33 -1.32 -10.87 12.58
C THR A 33 -2.29 -11.71 13.41
N LEU A 34 -3.37 -12.25 12.79
CA LEU A 34 -4.37 -13.06 13.49
C LEU A 34 -3.99 -14.55 13.58
N LEU A 35 -3.22 -15.06 12.62
CA LEU A 35 -2.98 -16.50 12.46
C LEU A 35 -1.57 -16.94 12.87
N VAL A 36 -0.65 -15.98 13.04
CA VAL A 36 0.75 -16.29 13.32
C VAL A 36 1.26 -15.40 14.48
N ASP A 37 1.88 -16.03 15.47
CA ASP A 37 2.47 -15.37 16.64
C ASP A 37 3.91 -14.88 16.34
N ASP A 38 4.05 -14.01 15.33
CA ASP A 38 5.34 -13.40 14.98
C ASP A 38 5.37 -11.90 15.30
N THR A 39 6.59 -11.35 15.36
CA THR A 39 6.77 -9.93 15.62
C THR A 39 6.22 -9.07 14.47
N THR A 40 5.79 -7.85 14.79
CA THR A 40 5.29 -6.88 13.82
C THR A 40 6.29 -6.65 12.67
N GLU A 41 7.59 -6.68 12.97
CA GLU A 41 8.65 -6.50 11.98
C GLU A 41 8.66 -7.63 10.94
N VAL A 42 8.56 -8.88 11.38
CA VAL A 42 8.52 -10.05 10.51
C VAL A 42 7.27 -10.03 9.63
N ILE A 43 6.12 -9.75 10.22
CA ILE A 43 4.84 -9.65 9.48
C ILE A 43 4.90 -8.54 8.44
N ASN A 44 5.42 -7.36 8.78
CA ASN A 44 5.60 -6.25 7.86
C ASN A 44 6.56 -6.60 6.72
N PHE A 45 7.67 -7.28 7.02
CA PHE A 45 8.64 -7.70 6.01
C PHE A 45 8.00 -8.68 5.02
N ILE A 46 7.36 -9.74 5.51
CA ILE A 46 6.72 -10.77 4.67
C ILE A 46 5.61 -10.14 3.81
N SER A 47 4.77 -9.28 4.39
CA SER A 47 3.74 -8.56 3.66
C SER A 47 4.33 -7.69 2.55
N SER A 48 5.38 -6.93 2.86
CA SER A 48 6.03 -6.03 1.90
C SER A 48 6.67 -6.77 0.74
N VAL A 49 7.38 -7.89 1.00
CA VAL A 49 7.96 -8.74 -0.04
C VAL A 49 6.88 -9.34 -0.94
N SER A 50 5.78 -9.79 -0.35
CA SER A 50 4.65 -10.36 -1.10
C SER A 50 4.01 -9.33 -2.03
N VAL A 51 3.80 -8.11 -1.54
CA VAL A 51 3.26 -6.99 -2.33
C VAL A 51 4.24 -6.57 -3.42
N PHE A 52 5.53 -6.55 -3.14
CA PHE A 52 6.55 -6.24 -4.14
C PHE A 52 6.54 -7.26 -5.29
N ALA A 53 6.51 -8.55 -5.00
CA ALA A 53 6.43 -9.61 -6.01
C ALA A 53 5.16 -9.49 -6.87
N MET A 54 4.01 -9.18 -6.23
CA MET A 54 2.75 -8.93 -6.92
C MET A 54 2.84 -7.70 -7.82
N SER A 55 3.44 -6.61 -7.35
CA SER A 55 3.61 -5.37 -8.11
C SER A 55 4.49 -5.58 -9.35
N CYS A 56 5.58 -6.35 -9.23
CA CYS A 56 6.42 -6.72 -10.37
C CYS A 56 5.61 -7.49 -11.43
N SER A 57 4.84 -8.48 -11.00
CA SER A 57 4.01 -9.29 -11.91
C SER A 57 2.94 -8.45 -12.60
N SER A 58 2.29 -7.55 -11.86
CA SER A 58 1.28 -6.61 -12.39
C SER A 58 1.91 -5.67 -13.40
N THR A 59 3.05 -5.06 -13.09
CA THR A 59 3.76 -4.13 -13.98
C THR A 59 4.12 -4.80 -15.31
N VAL A 60 4.64 -6.03 -15.28
CA VAL A 60 4.94 -6.79 -16.50
C VAL A 60 3.69 -7.04 -17.34
N LYS A 61 2.57 -7.36 -16.69
CA LYS A 61 1.28 -7.58 -17.38
C LYS A 61 0.79 -6.30 -18.06
N HIS A 62 0.85 -5.15 -17.39
CA HIS A 62 0.41 -3.87 -17.95
C HIS A 62 1.33 -3.36 -19.06
N LEU A 63 2.64 -3.55 -18.95
CA LEU A 63 3.58 -3.24 -20.03
C LEU A 63 3.27 -4.06 -21.28
N ARG A 64 2.97 -5.36 -21.13
CA ARG A 64 2.55 -6.23 -22.25
C ARG A 64 1.22 -5.82 -22.85
N ALA A 65 0.28 -5.34 -22.04
CA ALA A 65 -1.04 -4.87 -22.48
C ALA A 65 -0.98 -3.48 -23.15
N LYS A 66 0.21 -2.85 -23.26
CA LYS A 66 0.43 -1.51 -23.84
C LYS A 66 -0.50 -0.45 -23.24
N THR A 67 -0.78 -0.52 -21.95
CA THR A 67 -1.59 0.46 -21.24
C THR A 67 -0.91 1.83 -21.34
N LYS A 68 -1.67 2.87 -21.71
CA LYS A 68 -1.14 4.24 -21.78
C LYS A 68 -0.88 4.74 -20.36
N VAL A 69 0.39 4.82 -19.98
CA VAL A 69 0.82 5.29 -18.67
C VAL A 69 1.67 6.54 -18.86
N ASP A 70 1.40 7.59 -18.09
CA ASP A 70 2.28 8.76 -18.06
C ASP A 70 3.54 8.45 -17.25
N PHE A 71 4.58 8.00 -17.96
CA PHE A 71 5.87 7.62 -17.39
C PHE A 71 6.49 8.70 -16.51
N LYS A 72 6.29 9.97 -16.83
CA LYS A 72 6.84 11.08 -16.06
C LYS A 72 6.20 11.17 -14.67
N THR A 73 4.90 11.09 -14.62
CA THR A 73 4.13 11.08 -13.36
C THR A 73 4.48 9.86 -12.51
N VAL A 74 4.55 8.67 -13.12
CA VAL A 74 4.91 7.44 -12.41
C VAL A 74 6.32 7.51 -11.83
N LEU A 75 7.31 7.99 -12.60
CA LEU A 75 8.69 8.16 -12.11
C LEU A 75 8.77 9.11 -10.92
N LEU A 76 8.06 10.24 -10.97
CA LEU A 76 8.05 11.21 -9.87
C LEU A 76 7.43 10.64 -8.60
N ILE A 77 6.28 9.95 -8.72
CA ILE A 77 5.63 9.29 -7.59
C ILE A 77 6.50 8.18 -7.03
N SER A 78 7.11 7.36 -7.90
CA SER A 78 7.99 6.27 -7.48
C SER A 78 9.22 6.78 -6.74
N ALA A 79 9.88 7.83 -7.26
CA ALA A 79 11.02 8.45 -6.59
C ALA A 79 10.61 9.03 -5.21
N GLY A 80 9.48 9.73 -5.14
CA GLY A 80 8.92 10.22 -3.89
C GLY A 80 8.61 9.08 -2.92
N SER A 81 7.97 8.00 -3.40
CA SER A 81 7.61 6.85 -2.57
C SER A 81 8.83 6.10 -2.03
N ILE A 82 9.92 6.02 -2.78
CA ILE A 82 11.18 5.44 -2.28
C ILE A 82 11.73 6.27 -1.12
N LEU A 83 11.83 7.59 -1.29
CA LEU A 83 12.29 8.49 -0.22
C LEU A 83 11.37 8.42 1.00
N GLY A 84 10.06 8.48 0.77
CA GLY A 84 9.05 8.35 1.80
C GLY A 84 9.07 6.98 2.49
N GLY A 85 9.34 5.90 1.76
CA GLY A 85 9.46 4.54 2.30
C GLY A 85 10.60 4.41 3.30
N PHE A 86 11.78 4.99 2.98
CA PHE A 86 12.90 5.05 3.93
C PHE A 86 12.54 5.86 5.18
N ALA A 87 11.97 7.04 5.02
CA ALA A 87 11.52 7.86 6.14
C ALA A 87 10.46 7.14 6.99
N GLY A 88 9.47 6.50 6.35
CA GLY A 88 8.41 5.75 7.01
C GLY A 88 8.93 4.56 7.81
N LYS A 89 9.94 3.85 7.29
CA LYS A 89 10.62 2.77 8.03
C LYS A 89 11.29 3.32 9.29
N HIS A 90 12.06 4.39 9.19
CA HIS A 90 12.71 4.99 10.36
C HIS A 90 11.71 5.46 11.42
N ILE A 91 10.58 6.06 10.97
CA ILE A 91 9.48 6.45 11.86
C ILE A 91 8.89 5.20 12.54
N PHE A 92 8.67 4.13 11.79
CA PHE A 92 8.17 2.87 12.36
C PHE A 92 9.14 2.26 13.37
N ASP A 93 10.43 2.17 13.03
CA ASP A 93 11.47 1.62 13.91
C ASP A 93 11.57 2.42 15.23
N LEU A 94 11.48 3.75 15.16
CA LEU A 94 11.44 4.61 16.33
C LEU A 94 10.19 4.37 17.17
N PHE A 95 9.04 4.26 16.50
CA PHE A 95 7.75 4.00 17.13
C PHE A 95 7.74 2.63 17.83
N ASN A 96 8.29 1.61 17.19
CA ASN A 96 8.36 0.24 17.74
C ASN A 96 9.33 0.12 18.93
N ARG A 97 10.36 0.97 18.98
CA ARG A 97 11.26 1.07 20.15
C ARG A 97 10.61 1.73 21.36
N LEU A 98 9.66 2.62 21.15
CA LEU A 98 8.98 3.37 22.21
C LEU A 98 7.77 2.64 22.79
N LEU A 99 7.15 1.75 21.99
CA LEU A 99 5.98 1.00 22.37
C LEU A 99 6.25 -0.51 22.32
N SER A 100 5.45 -1.28 23.07
CA SER A 100 5.46 -2.74 22.93
C SER A 100 4.88 -3.16 21.58
N ASP A 101 5.32 -4.32 21.05
CA ASP A 101 4.85 -4.85 19.76
C ASP A 101 3.33 -4.90 19.65
N ASN A 102 2.64 -5.31 20.71
CA ASN A 102 1.17 -5.37 20.75
C ASN A 102 0.53 -3.99 20.57
N LEU A 103 1.08 -2.95 21.18
CA LEU A 103 0.60 -1.58 21.01
C LEU A 103 0.90 -1.05 19.61
N ALA A 104 2.08 -1.33 19.07
CA ALA A 104 2.43 -0.95 17.71
C ALA A 104 1.47 -1.57 16.68
N MET A 105 1.15 -2.86 16.82
CA MET A 105 0.14 -3.55 15.99
C MET A 105 -1.24 -2.91 16.11
N ALA A 106 -1.68 -2.61 17.33
CA ALA A 106 -2.99 -1.99 17.56
C ALA A 106 -3.09 -0.61 16.91
N TYR A 107 -2.07 0.24 17.05
CA TYR A 107 -2.03 1.55 16.40
C TYR A 107 -2.03 1.45 14.87
N GLN A 108 -1.25 0.53 14.30
CA GLN A 108 -1.26 0.29 12.86
C GLN A 108 -2.63 -0.19 12.37
N ALA A 109 -3.30 -1.09 13.11
CA ALA A 109 -4.62 -1.59 12.75
C ALA A 109 -5.68 -0.48 12.79
N VAL A 110 -5.67 0.36 13.84
CA VAL A 110 -6.58 1.51 13.95
C VAL A 110 -6.34 2.51 12.83
N LEU A 111 -5.07 2.87 12.57
CA LEU A 111 -4.73 3.80 11.51
C LEU A 111 -5.14 3.26 10.13
N LEU A 112 -4.93 1.97 9.88
CA LEU A 112 -5.36 1.29 8.66
C LEU A 112 -6.89 1.34 8.52
N ALA A 113 -7.63 1.01 9.58
CA ALA A 113 -9.09 1.05 9.57
C ALA A 113 -9.61 2.46 9.29
N CYS A 114 -9.03 3.49 9.89
CA CYS A 114 -9.36 4.89 9.64
C CYS A 114 -9.10 5.26 8.17
N LEU A 115 -7.93 4.92 7.63
CA LEU A 115 -7.58 5.22 6.25
C LEU A 115 -8.49 4.51 5.25
N LEU A 116 -8.82 3.23 5.50
CA LEU A 116 -9.76 2.49 4.67
C LEU A 116 -11.17 3.08 4.73
N THR A 117 -11.61 3.49 5.90
CA THR A 117 -12.93 4.14 6.07
C THR A 117 -13.00 5.46 5.30
N VAL A 118 -11.94 6.28 5.40
CA VAL A 118 -11.82 7.53 4.63
C VAL A 118 -11.80 7.25 3.14
N ALA A 119 -11.04 6.23 2.71
CA ALA A 119 -10.97 5.82 1.30
C ALA A 119 -12.35 5.39 0.77
N LEU A 120 -13.05 4.54 1.50
CA LEU A 120 -14.40 4.09 1.14
C LEU A 120 -15.41 5.25 1.10
N TRP A 121 -15.36 6.12 2.10
CA TRP A 121 -16.23 7.30 2.12
C TRP A 121 -15.97 8.22 0.93
N TYR A 122 -14.69 8.44 0.60
CA TYR A 122 -14.30 9.25 -0.55
C TYR A 122 -14.76 8.63 -1.87
N VAL A 123 -14.54 7.33 -2.07
CA VAL A 123 -14.98 6.61 -3.28
C VAL A 123 -16.50 6.71 -3.46
N ASN A 124 -17.27 6.62 -2.36
CA ASN A 124 -18.73 6.65 -2.43
C ASN A 124 -19.31 8.08 -2.60
N LYS A 125 -18.70 9.09 -1.99
CA LYS A 125 -19.23 10.47 -1.96
C LYS A 125 -18.36 11.51 -2.65
N GLY A 126 -17.08 11.21 -2.88
CA GLY A 126 -16.11 12.16 -3.40
C GLY A 126 -16.32 12.41 -4.90
N LYS A 127 -16.81 13.60 -5.22
CA LYS A 127 -16.88 14.12 -6.60
C LYS A 127 -15.80 15.15 -6.91
N LYS A 128 -15.00 15.52 -5.91
CA LYS A 128 -13.97 16.56 -6.07
C LYS A 128 -12.62 15.88 -6.25
N SER A 129 -12.06 16.01 -7.43
CA SER A 129 -10.71 15.60 -7.73
C SER A 129 -9.86 16.82 -8.03
N PHE A 130 -8.63 16.78 -7.55
CA PHE A 130 -7.64 17.81 -7.81
C PHE A 130 -6.75 17.34 -8.97
N HIS A 131 -6.58 18.17 -9.99
CA HIS A 131 -5.65 17.88 -11.07
C HIS A 131 -4.25 18.39 -10.71
N LEU A 132 -3.43 17.56 -10.09
CA LEU A 132 -2.05 17.90 -9.81
C LEU A 132 -1.23 17.87 -11.10
N LYS A 133 -0.77 19.04 -11.54
CA LYS A 133 0.11 19.19 -12.71
C LYS A 133 1.55 19.56 -12.30
N ASN A 134 1.74 20.04 -11.08
CA ASN A 134 3.05 20.49 -10.62
C ASN A 134 3.91 19.27 -10.23
N PRO A 135 5.11 19.08 -10.81
CA PRO A 135 5.97 17.95 -10.51
C PRO A 135 6.40 17.87 -9.04
N ILE A 136 6.53 19.00 -8.35
CA ILE A 136 6.90 19.04 -6.93
C ILE A 136 5.76 18.47 -6.07
N THR A 137 4.51 18.82 -6.35
CA THR A 137 3.36 18.30 -5.61
C THR A 137 3.14 16.79 -5.86
N ILE A 138 3.46 16.32 -7.07
CA ILE A 138 3.44 14.90 -7.41
C ILE A 138 4.50 14.13 -6.61
N LEU A 139 5.71 14.65 -6.56
CA LEU A 139 6.81 14.06 -5.78
C LEU A 139 6.48 14.02 -4.29
N LEU A 140 5.99 15.14 -3.72
CA LEU A 140 5.59 15.22 -2.31
C LEU A 140 4.44 14.23 -2.00
N GLY A 141 3.49 14.10 -2.90
CA GLY A 141 2.44 13.09 -2.81
C GLY A 141 3.01 11.67 -2.75
N GLY A 142 3.99 11.35 -3.59
CA GLY A 142 4.74 10.11 -3.53
C GLY A 142 5.42 9.88 -2.18
N VAL A 143 6.06 10.92 -1.62
CA VAL A 143 6.70 10.84 -0.28
C VAL A 143 5.67 10.49 0.79
N VAL A 144 4.52 11.16 0.82
CA VAL A 144 3.45 10.88 1.79
C VAL A 144 2.94 9.44 1.64
N LEU A 145 2.71 9.00 0.40
CA LEU A 145 2.31 7.62 0.12
C LEU A 145 3.36 6.61 0.60
N GLY A 146 4.63 6.88 0.34
CA GLY A 146 5.74 6.02 0.78
C GLY A 146 5.82 5.91 2.29
N ILE A 147 5.71 7.03 3.02
CA ILE A 147 5.69 7.05 4.49
C ILE A 147 4.53 6.20 5.03
N LEU A 148 3.32 6.44 4.55
CA LEU A 148 2.12 5.73 5.02
C LEU A 148 2.21 4.23 4.70
N SER A 149 2.61 3.88 3.49
CA SER A 149 2.73 2.48 3.05
C SER A 149 3.76 1.71 3.85
N SER A 150 4.93 2.33 4.09
CA SER A 150 6.02 1.70 4.84
C SER A 150 5.69 1.60 6.33
N PHE A 151 5.13 2.67 6.93
CA PHE A 151 4.70 2.65 8.33
C PHE A 151 3.62 1.59 8.58
N LEU A 152 2.67 1.44 7.68
CA LEU A 152 1.59 0.45 7.81
C LEU A 152 2.02 -0.97 7.42
N GLY A 153 3.09 -1.13 6.65
CA GLY A 153 3.57 -2.43 6.17
C GLY A 153 2.59 -3.15 5.22
N ILE A 154 1.74 -2.39 4.48
CA ILE A 154 0.70 -2.95 3.61
C ILE A 154 0.96 -2.76 2.11
N GLY A 155 2.07 -2.13 1.73
CA GLY A 155 2.40 -1.88 0.33
C GLY A 155 1.49 -0.87 -0.39
N GLY A 156 0.62 -0.16 0.33
CA GLY A 156 -0.06 1.05 -0.15
C GLY A 156 -1.28 0.87 -1.05
N GLY A 157 -1.66 -0.34 -1.48
CA GLY A 157 -2.72 -0.57 -2.49
C GLY A 157 -3.93 0.36 -2.42
N PRO A 158 -4.82 0.29 -1.41
CA PRO A 158 -6.01 1.13 -1.34
C PRO A 158 -5.70 2.62 -1.14
N ILE A 159 -4.61 2.94 -0.44
CA ILE A 159 -4.17 4.32 -0.22
C ILE A 159 -3.72 4.93 -1.55
N ASN A 160 -2.98 4.17 -2.36
CA ASN A 160 -2.56 4.59 -3.69
C ASN A 160 -3.77 4.84 -4.60
N ILE A 161 -4.75 3.92 -4.61
CA ILE A 161 -5.98 4.08 -5.39
C ILE A 161 -6.71 5.36 -4.98
N MET A 162 -6.94 5.57 -3.68
CA MET A 162 -7.57 6.78 -3.16
C MET A 162 -6.79 8.05 -3.60
N PHE A 163 -5.47 8.01 -3.51
CA PHE A 163 -4.61 9.12 -3.92
C PHE A 163 -4.73 9.43 -5.42
N PHE A 164 -4.73 8.40 -6.28
CA PHE A 164 -4.89 8.58 -7.72
C PHE A 164 -6.27 9.10 -8.09
N LEU A 165 -7.32 8.63 -7.45
CA LEU A 165 -8.66 9.15 -7.63
C LEU A 165 -8.78 10.63 -7.22
N LEU A 166 -8.20 10.99 -6.07
CA LEU A 166 -8.31 12.32 -5.48
C LEU A 166 -7.47 13.36 -6.21
N PHE A 167 -6.22 13.02 -6.54
CA PHE A 167 -5.24 13.98 -7.03
C PHE A 167 -5.02 13.95 -8.54
N PHE A 168 -5.39 12.87 -9.22
CA PHE A 168 -5.21 12.73 -10.67
C PHE A 168 -6.51 12.57 -11.45
N SER A 169 -7.66 12.57 -10.76
CA SER A 169 -8.98 12.36 -11.39
C SER A 169 -9.06 11.09 -12.24
N MET A 170 -8.25 10.10 -11.92
CA MET A 170 -8.29 8.80 -12.58
C MET A 170 -9.57 8.08 -12.22
N SER A 171 -10.12 7.31 -13.15
CA SER A 171 -11.21 6.39 -12.82
C SER A 171 -10.70 5.23 -11.95
N MET A 172 -11.60 4.56 -11.21
CA MET A 172 -11.23 3.37 -10.42
C MET A 172 -10.47 2.34 -11.26
N LYS A 173 -10.90 2.14 -12.52
CA LYS A 173 -10.29 1.20 -13.45
C LYS A 173 -8.87 1.60 -13.83
N GLU A 174 -8.59 2.87 -13.98
CA GLU A 174 -7.26 3.39 -14.30
C GLU A 174 -6.35 3.40 -13.07
N ALA A 175 -6.90 3.67 -11.89
CA ALA A 175 -6.15 3.70 -10.65
C ALA A 175 -5.74 2.30 -10.13
N THR A 176 -6.43 1.23 -10.57
CA THR A 176 -6.12 -0.16 -10.21
C THR A 176 -5.22 -0.87 -11.21
N VAL A 177 -4.92 -0.25 -12.35
CA VAL A 177 -4.00 -0.71 -13.38
C VAL A 177 -2.57 -0.29 -13.07
#